data_351b465f2f4412a331ccc47c250af98c
#
_entry.id   351b465f2f4412a331ccc47c250af98c
#
_cell.length_a   1.000
_cell.length_b   1.000
_cell.length_c   1.000
_cell.angle_alpha   90.00
_cell.angle_beta   90.00
_cell.angle_gamma   90.00
#
_symmetry.space_group_name_H-M   'P 1'
#
loop_
_entity.id
_entity.type
_entity.pdbx_description
1 polymer ?
#
loop_
_entity_poly.entity_id
_entity_poly.type
_entity_poly.pdbx_seq_one_letter_code
_entity_poly.pdbx_strand_id
1 'polypeptide(L)'
;MNQMAGSSRVELIPLKWLSIWARIGAAVALLAISVPLPALAQAPCPSPVPIQIPPPNLAAPAATLVPDDVCIPASFPGNPIAYFDDYSWRAFVALVWPALSGQRGVPDPSLPITTTGKPLVFETYKADWETFQPNGAAPSTFNSNASVWTSDPSQSPCPMAKPGDFLLAPIAKFGNVGLAGVGDLAAVLIAQNGTFVRYLAAYNQTEFNQILQGQFYLAANLPQNKKPVGPPIVFQNGSVDIKSAWIDMTNIPNPSRYYTRPAWLVDPISGQCSQTPVSVGLVGLHIVQKTASRPQWIWSTFEQIDNVPPPGFVPPTPPNPPTQTFTFNDGTATPMPGSPPADFIWSNASSATSPPPPVNIQRIKPINSSTVSTNGLWQSALKAQNSVWQFYQLTMTQRPVPGSTPANPGTPNFSFPGTGATSAFANIALETWDQTNIRTGCMNCHTAIQSNDFLWSLQMNAFAPPQISFAPTRPSPAVRQLRSLLSEQFH
;
A
#
# COMPACT_ATOMS: atom_id res chain seq x y z
N MET A 1 -75.40 -30.31 -55.61
CA MET A 1 -75.94 -31.59 -55.00
C MET A 1 -74.80 -32.21 -54.21
N ASN A 2 -75.00 -32.22 -52.89
CA ASN A 2 -74.60 -33.21 -51.89
C ASN A 2 -73.12 -33.71 -51.85
N GLN A 3 -72.41 -33.36 -50.81
CA GLN A 3 -72.13 -34.11 -49.56
C GLN A 3 -71.03 -35.15 -49.78
N MET A 4 -70.04 -35.35 -48.95
CA MET A 4 -69.98 -35.50 -47.49
C MET A 4 -68.59 -35.30 -46.96
N ALA A 5 -68.52 -34.82 -45.79
CA ALA A 5 -67.53 -34.71 -44.80
C ALA A 5 -66.80 -36.02 -44.42
N GLY A 6 -65.51 -35.87 -44.10
CA GLY A 6 -64.71 -36.87 -43.38
C GLY A 6 -63.70 -36.17 -42.50
N SER A 7 -64.06 -35.97 -41.24
CA SER A 7 -63.19 -35.39 -40.23
C SER A 7 -62.26 -36.46 -39.66
N SER A 8 -60.97 -36.28 -39.79
CA SER A 8 -59.99 -37.02 -38.97
C SER A 8 -59.39 -36.08 -37.92
N ARG A 9 -59.75 -36.28 -36.69
CA ARG A 9 -59.17 -35.65 -35.52
C ARG A 9 -57.72 -36.13 -35.36
N VAL A 10 -56.83 -35.24 -35.42
CA VAL A 10 -55.45 -35.42 -34.95
C VAL A 10 -55.43 -35.00 -33.49
N GLU A 11 -55.23 -35.93 -32.59
CA GLU A 11 -55.05 -35.71 -31.16
C GLU A 11 -53.71 -35.01 -30.94
N LEU A 12 -53.74 -33.78 -30.42
CA LEU A 12 -52.58 -33.01 -29.97
C LEU A 12 -52.11 -33.59 -28.62
N ILE A 13 -50.96 -34.24 -28.63
CA ILE A 13 -50.22 -34.60 -27.40
C ILE A 13 -49.80 -33.33 -26.68
N PRO A 14 -50.05 -33.15 -25.39
CA PRO A 14 -49.79 -31.90 -24.68
C PRO A 14 -48.29 -31.68 -24.50
N LEU A 15 -47.83 -30.50 -24.94
CA LEU A 15 -46.49 -29.94 -24.86
C LEU A 15 -45.99 -29.69 -23.41
N LYS A 16 -46.24 -30.60 -22.49
CA LYS A 16 -45.79 -30.43 -21.08
C LYS A 16 -44.45 -31.13 -20.73
N TRP A 17 -43.91 -31.91 -21.62
CA TRP A 17 -42.68 -32.69 -21.33
C TRP A 17 -41.41 -32.12 -21.91
N LEU A 18 -41.48 -31.10 -22.77
CA LEU A 18 -40.30 -30.45 -23.37
C LEU A 18 -39.69 -29.34 -22.49
N SER A 19 -40.36 -28.90 -21.44
CA SER A 19 -39.85 -27.83 -20.56
C SER A 19 -38.99 -28.31 -19.37
N ILE A 20 -38.95 -29.63 -19.12
CA ILE A 20 -38.17 -30.19 -17.99
C ILE A 20 -36.72 -30.44 -18.38
N TRP A 21 -36.43 -30.82 -19.61
CA TRP A 21 -35.07 -31.07 -20.07
C TRP A 21 -34.29 -29.79 -20.38
N ALA A 22 -34.96 -28.69 -20.73
CA ALA A 22 -34.32 -27.40 -20.95
C ALA A 22 -33.91 -26.68 -19.64
N ARG A 23 -34.48 -27.07 -18.48
CA ARG A 23 -34.09 -26.50 -17.18
C ARG A 23 -33.01 -27.30 -16.45
N ILE A 24 -32.75 -28.52 -16.82
CA ILE A 24 -31.67 -29.35 -16.25
C ILE A 24 -30.37 -29.09 -17.00
N GLY A 25 -30.39 -28.74 -18.28
CA GLY A 25 -29.19 -28.37 -19.05
C GLY A 25 -28.57 -27.02 -18.71
N ALA A 26 -29.37 -26.08 -18.17
CA ALA A 26 -28.87 -24.75 -17.78
C ALA A 26 -28.33 -24.69 -16.34
N ALA A 27 -28.59 -25.68 -15.51
CA ALA A 27 -28.12 -25.74 -14.13
C ALA A 27 -26.77 -26.45 -13.96
N VAL A 28 -26.27 -27.14 -14.99
CA VAL A 28 -24.98 -27.86 -14.93
C VAL A 28 -23.83 -27.03 -15.52
N ALA A 29 -24.11 -25.95 -16.22
CA ALA A 29 -23.08 -25.10 -16.86
C ALA A 29 -22.56 -23.93 -15.97
N LEU A 30 -22.99 -23.81 -14.71
CA LEU A 30 -22.62 -22.70 -13.81
C LEU A 30 -21.92 -23.14 -12.52
N LEU A 31 -21.48 -24.39 -12.45
CA LEU A 31 -20.51 -24.84 -11.45
C LEU A 31 -19.13 -25.00 -12.12
N ALA A 32 -18.62 -23.93 -12.73
CA ALA A 32 -17.20 -23.72 -12.76
C ALA A 32 -16.80 -23.46 -11.30
N ILE A 33 -16.55 -24.52 -10.57
CA ILE A 33 -15.87 -24.50 -9.29
C ILE A 33 -14.55 -23.80 -9.59
N SER A 34 -14.48 -22.51 -9.31
CA SER A 34 -13.20 -21.86 -9.05
C SER A 34 -12.68 -22.52 -7.78
N VAL A 35 -12.01 -23.66 -7.95
CA VAL A 35 -11.16 -24.19 -6.88
C VAL A 35 -10.18 -23.06 -6.61
N PRO A 36 -10.23 -22.39 -5.46
CA PRO A 36 -9.17 -21.48 -5.11
C PRO A 36 -7.91 -22.33 -5.18
N LEU A 37 -6.98 -21.95 -6.06
CA LEU A 37 -5.62 -22.48 -5.97
C LEU A 37 -5.25 -22.34 -4.50
N PRO A 38 -4.82 -23.42 -3.81
CA PRO A 38 -4.37 -23.29 -2.44
C PRO A 38 -3.34 -22.17 -2.43
N ALA A 39 -3.57 -21.12 -1.63
CA ALA A 39 -2.52 -20.17 -1.33
C ALA A 39 -1.31 -21.03 -1.01
N LEU A 40 -0.20 -20.83 -1.75
CA LEU A 40 1.04 -21.56 -1.49
C LEU A 40 1.42 -21.19 -0.05
N ALA A 41 0.99 -22.02 0.88
CA ALA A 41 1.34 -21.84 2.29
C ALA A 41 2.86 -21.92 2.38
N GLN A 42 3.47 -20.93 2.96
CA GLN A 42 4.89 -20.98 3.26
C GLN A 42 5.14 -22.18 4.16
N ALA A 43 6.28 -22.83 3.98
CA ALA A 43 6.71 -23.87 4.90
C ALA A 43 6.76 -23.28 6.33
N PRO A 44 6.29 -24.04 7.34
CA PRO A 44 6.42 -23.61 8.72
C PRO A 44 7.88 -23.27 9.03
N CYS A 45 8.09 -22.47 10.08
CA CYS A 45 9.44 -22.12 10.52
C CYS A 45 10.35 -23.35 10.57
N PRO A 46 11.56 -23.29 10.04
CA PRO A 46 12.48 -24.41 10.10
C PRO A 46 12.69 -24.85 11.55
N SER A 47 12.76 -26.14 11.79
CA SER A 47 13.00 -26.68 13.11
C SER A 47 14.31 -27.49 13.09
N PRO A 48 15.34 -27.11 13.84
CA PRO A 48 15.41 -25.90 14.68
C PRO A 48 15.53 -24.60 13.88
N VAL A 49 14.98 -23.50 14.41
CA VAL A 49 15.17 -22.16 13.83
C VAL A 49 16.64 -21.76 13.98
N PRO A 50 17.34 -21.35 12.93
CA PRO A 50 18.75 -20.96 13.02
C PRO A 50 18.97 -19.78 13.95
N ILE A 51 20.04 -19.83 14.78
CA ILE A 51 20.43 -18.75 15.70
C ILE A 51 20.98 -17.52 14.92
N GLN A 52 21.49 -17.74 13.72
CA GLN A 52 21.92 -16.68 12.82
C GLN A 52 21.02 -16.64 11.60
N ILE A 53 20.80 -15.44 11.07
CA ILE A 53 20.05 -15.26 9.84
C ILE A 53 20.79 -15.97 8.69
N PRO A 54 20.14 -16.91 8.01
CA PRO A 54 20.78 -17.58 6.86
C PRO A 54 21.02 -16.58 5.72
N PRO A 55 22.00 -16.80 4.86
CA PRO A 55 22.20 -15.98 3.67
C PRO A 55 20.92 -15.87 2.83
N PRO A 56 20.64 -14.70 2.22
CA PRO A 56 19.49 -14.52 1.36
C PRO A 56 19.44 -15.53 0.23
N ASN A 57 18.31 -16.20 0.06
CA ASN A 57 18.05 -17.10 -1.05
C ASN A 57 17.09 -16.41 -2.04
N LEU A 58 17.60 -16.04 -3.23
CA LEU A 58 16.83 -15.40 -4.30
C LEU A 58 16.33 -16.40 -5.36
N ALA A 59 16.40 -17.70 -5.10
CA ALA A 59 15.88 -18.72 -6.01
C ALA A 59 14.37 -18.92 -5.79
N ALA A 60 13.63 -19.01 -6.90
CA ALA A 60 12.24 -19.46 -6.86
C ALA A 60 12.18 -20.97 -6.56
N PRO A 61 11.10 -21.48 -5.90
CA PRO A 61 9.93 -20.74 -5.46
C PRO A 61 10.11 -20.07 -4.08
N ALA A 62 11.17 -20.34 -3.33
CA ALA A 62 11.32 -19.86 -1.95
C ALA A 62 11.31 -18.33 -1.84
N ALA A 63 11.95 -17.63 -2.78
CA ALA A 63 12.00 -16.16 -2.79
C ALA A 63 10.69 -15.51 -3.23
N THR A 64 9.75 -16.25 -3.79
CA THR A 64 8.47 -15.74 -4.30
C THR A 64 7.35 -15.79 -3.27
N LEU A 65 7.60 -16.35 -2.09
CA LEU A 65 6.60 -16.52 -1.04
C LEU A 65 6.71 -15.39 -0.01
N VAL A 66 5.64 -14.64 0.15
CA VAL A 66 5.52 -13.71 1.29
C VAL A 66 5.49 -14.54 2.58
N PRO A 67 6.37 -14.26 3.56
CA PRO A 67 6.42 -15.05 4.79
C PRO A 67 5.10 -15.00 5.56
N ASP A 68 4.59 -16.14 6.04
CA ASP A 68 3.37 -16.19 6.86
C ASP A 68 3.59 -15.59 8.25
N ASP A 69 4.78 -15.78 8.82
CA ASP A 69 5.16 -15.22 10.13
C ASP A 69 6.68 -15.12 10.27
N VAL A 70 7.12 -14.41 11.31
CA VAL A 70 8.52 -14.31 11.66
C VAL A 70 8.99 -15.53 12.44
N CYS A 71 10.10 -16.13 12.02
CA CYS A 71 10.70 -17.28 12.68
C CYS A 71 11.84 -16.82 13.61
N ILE A 72 11.63 -16.93 14.92
CA ILE A 72 12.61 -16.55 15.95
C ILE A 72 12.93 -17.80 16.80
N PRO A 73 14.22 -18.11 17.08
CA PRO A 73 14.55 -19.18 17.99
C PRO A 73 13.98 -18.96 19.38
N ALA A 74 13.33 -19.97 19.96
CA ALA A 74 12.71 -19.87 21.29
C ALA A 74 13.72 -19.48 22.40
N SER A 75 14.98 -19.85 22.23
CA SER A 75 16.08 -19.56 23.15
C SER A 75 16.92 -18.34 22.79
N PHE A 76 16.45 -17.49 21.82
CA PHE A 76 17.24 -16.34 21.40
C PHE A 76 17.36 -15.31 22.54
N PRO A 77 18.57 -15.06 23.06
CA PRO A 77 18.73 -14.27 24.26
C PRO A 77 18.74 -12.76 24.04
N GLY A 78 18.73 -12.34 22.78
CA GLY A 78 18.91 -10.94 22.38
C GLY A 78 17.65 -10.28 21.82
N ASN A 79 17.79 -9.03 21.37
CA ASN A 79 16.75 -8.36 20.63
C ASN A 79 16.64 -8.97 19.22
N PRO A 80 15.49 -9.52 18.81
CA PRO A 80 15.34 -10.24 17.53
C PRO A 80 15.21 -9.32 16.31
N ILE A 81 15.83 -8.14 16.30
CA ILE A 81 15.75 -7.15 15.22
C ILE A 81 16.07 -7.81 13.88
N ALA A 82 17.21 -8.47 13.79
CA ALA A 82 17.68 -9.05 12.55
C ALA A 82 16.71 -10.07 11.95
N TYR A 83 15.96 -10.82 12.78
CA TYR A 83 14.92 -11.77 12.29
C TYR A 83 13.72 -11.03 11.70
N PHE A 84 13.30 -9.92 12.30
CA PHE A 84 12.25 -9.10 11.77
C PHE A 84 12.68 -8.36 10.49
N ASP A 85 13.91 -7.90 10.45
CA ASP A 85 14.47 -7.24 9.27
C ASP A 85 14.64 -8.23 8.11
N ASP A 86 15.07 -9.45 8.37
CA ASP A 86 15.12 -10.52 7.36
C ASP A 86 13.70 -10.91 6.88
N TYR A 87 12.73 -11.01 7.80
CA TYR A 87 11.33 -11.20 7.45
C TYR A 87 10.83 -10.10 6.51
N SER A 88 11.11 -8.84 6.83
CA SER A 88 10.74 -7.69 6.01
C SER A 88 11.35 -7.76 4.61
N TRP A 89 12.62 -8.12 4.52
CA TRP A 89 13.30 -8.29 3.24
C TRP A 89 12.73 -9.45 2.41
N ARG A 90 12.38 -10.59 3.05
CA ARG A 90 11.71 -11.69 2.34
C ARG A 90 10.35 -11.26 1.81
N ALA A 91 9.57 -10.55 2.61
CA ALA A 91 8.31 -9.99 2.17
C ALA A 91 8.50 -9.00 1.01
N PHE A 92 9.50 -8.10 1.11
CA PHE A 92 9.83 -7.17 0.04
C PHE A 92 10.19 -7.90 -1.26
N VAL A 93 11.11 -8.86 -1.22
CA VAL A 93 11.54 -9.61 -2.41
C VAL A 93 10.37 -10.35 -3.05
N ALA A 94 9.52 -11.00 -2.29
CA ALA A 94 8.34 -11.69 -2.80
C ALA A 94 7.34 -10.71 -3.46
N LEU A 95 7.15 -9.54 -2.87
CA LEU A 95 6.23 -8.53 -3.37
C LEU A 95 6.75 -7.78 -4.60
N VAL A 96 8.06 -7.61 -4.72
CA VAL A 96 8.68 -7.02 -5.91
C VAL A 96 9.05 -8.06 -6.97
N TRP A 97 8.62 -9.30 -6.81
CA TRP A 97 8.75 -10.33 -7.84
C TRP A 97 7.80 -10.06 -9.00
N PRO A 98 8.17 -10.44 -10.26
CA PRO A 98 7.26 -10.35 -11.39
C PRO A 98 5.97 -11.15 -11.14
N ALA A 99 4.81 -10.56 -11.42
CA ALA A 99 3.52 -11.21 -11.24
C ALA A 99 3.19 -12.16 -12.40
N LEU A 100 2.49 -13.23 -12.09
CA LEU A 100 1.93 -14.17 -13.08
C LEU A 100 0.83 -13.45 -13.88
N SER A 101 0.94 -13.53 -15.19
CA SER A 101 -0.01 -12.85 -16.09
C SER A 101 -1.45 -13.33 -15.84
N GLY A 102 -2.36 -12.37 -15.69
CA GLY A 102 -3.79 -12.62 -15.47
C GLY A 102 -4.17 -13.06 -14.06
N GLN A 103 -3.23 -13.12 -13.11
CA GLN A 103 -3.49 -13.49 -11.72
C GLN A 103 -2.92 -12.43 -10.76
N ARG A 104 -3.81 -11.72 -10.07
CA ARG A 104 -3.41 -10.71 -9.10
C ARG A 104 -2.79 -11.33 -7.84
N GLY A 105 -1.71 -10.74 -7.37
CA GLY A 105 -1.03 -11.14 -6.14
C GLY A 105 -0.25 -12.45 -6.24
N VAL A 106 -0.15 -13.04 -7.42
CA VAL A 106 0.54 -14.31 -7.64
C VAL A 106 1.88 -14.06 -8.34
N PRO A 107 3.01 -14.48 -7.76
CA PRO A 107 4.32 -14.38 -8.40
C PRO A 107 4.45 -15.39 -9.56
N ASP A 108 5.25 -15.04 -10.55
CA ASP A 108 5.66 -15.96 -11.61
C ASP A 108 7.01 -16.59 -11.27
N PRO A 109 7.06 -17.83 -10.76
CA PRO A 109 8.30 -18.47 -10.35
C PRO A 109 9.20 -18.87 -11.53
N SER A 110 8.71 -18.79 -12.77
CA SER A 110 9.49 -19.07 -13.98
C SER A 110 10.37 -17.88 -14.39
N LEU A 111 10.13 -16.70 -13.82
CA LEU A 111 10.85 -15.47 -14.14
C LEU A 111 11.84 -15.11 -13.01
N PRO A 112 13.02 -14.57 -13.33
CA PRO A 112 13.91 -14.04 -12.32
C PRO A 112 13.43 -12.67 -11.81
N ILE A 113 13.88 -12.27 -10.60
CA ILE A 113 13.59 -10.97 -9.98
C ILE A 113 14.07 -9.77 -10.82
N THR A 114 14.93 -10.00 -11.77
CA THR A 114 15.48 -9.00 -12.70
C THR A 114 14.61 -8.73 -13.91
N THR A 115 13.51 -9.45 -14.08
CA THR A 115 12.61 -9.29 -15.23
C THR A 115 11.99 -7.90 -15.21
N THR A 116 12.08 -7.22 -16.36
CA THR A 116 11.50 -5.88 -16.57
C THR A 116 10.25 -5.94 -17.45
N GLY A 117 9.44 -4.88 -17.44
CA GLY A 117 8.26 -4.76 -18.30
C GLY A 117 7.06 -5.63 -17.90
N LYS A 118 7.14 -6.29 -16.75
CA LYS A 118 6.03 -7.02 -16.12
C LYS A 118 5.57 -6.28 -14.87
N PRO A 119 4.27 -6.28 -14.54
CA PRO A 119 3.85 -5.82 -13.23
C PRO A 119 4.45 -6.68 -12.13
N LEU A 120 4.70 -6.09 -10.99
CA LEU A 120 5.16 -6.79 -9.79
C LEU A 120 3.96 -7.31 -8.98
N VAL A 121 4.20 -8.27 -8.10
CA VAL A 121 3.16 -8.86 -7.26
C VAL A 121 2.36 -7.77 -6.52
N PHE A 122 3.04 -6.84 -5.80
CA PHE A 122 2.35 -5.79 -5.06
C PHE A 122 1.57 -4.80 -5.95
N GLU A 123 2.03 -4.56 -7.17
CA GLU A 123 1.36 -3.68 -8.14
C GLU A 123 0.05 -4.27 -8.68
N THR A 124 -0.12 -5.58 -8.54
CA THR A 124 -1.34 -6.29 -8.92
C THR A 124 -2.34 -6.42 -7.76
N TYR A 125 -2.00 -5.97 -6.56
CA TYR A 125 -2.94 -5.89 -5.45
C TYR A 125 -4.09 -4.94 -5.77
N LYS A 126 -5.20 -5.04 -5.07
CA LYS A 126 -6.36 -4.20 -5.31
C LYS A 126 -6.10 -2.80 -4.79
N ALA A 127 -5.96 -1.84 -5.70
CA ALA A 127 -5.69 -0.47 -5.36
C ALA A 127 -6.83 0.16 -4.53
N ASP A 128 -6.51 1.17 -3.72
CA ASP A 128 -7.46 1.91 -2.92
C ASP A 128 -8.59 2.50 -3.78
N TRP A 129 -8.28 3.10 -4.93
CA TRP A 129 -9.28 3.64 -5.87
C TRP A 129 -10.11 2.55 -6.57
N GLU A 130 -9.66 1.29 -6.63
CA GLU A 130 -10.46 0.15 -7.07
C GLU A 130 -11.38 -0.38 -5.97
N THR A 131 -11.00 -0.17 -4.70
CA THR A 131 -11.67 -0.69 -3.50
C THR A 131 -12.72 0.27 -2.98
N PHE A 132 -12.40 1.56 -2.93
CA PHE A 132 -13.29 2.60 -2.38
C PHE A 132 -13.87 3.46 -3.51
N GLN A 133 -15.01 3.04 -4.03
CA GLN A 133 -15.66 3.74 -5.12
C GLN A 133 -16.22 5.11 -4.69
N PRO A 134 -16.13 6.15 -5.54
CA PRO A 134 -16.54 7.51 -5.18
C PRO A 134 -18.00 7.65 -4.76
N ASN A 135 -18.86 6.77 -5.27
CA ASN A 135 -20.32 6.75 -4.99
C ASN A 135 -20.71 5.72 -3.92
N GLY A 136 -19.74 5.05 -3.28
CA GLY A 136 -20.00 3.98 -2.32
C GLY A 136 -20.49 2.68 -2.93
N ALA A 137 -20.37 2.51 -4.24
CA ALA A 137 -20.66 1.23 -4.87
C ALA A 137 -19.72 0.13 -4.39
N ALA A 138 -20.21 -1.10 -4.39
CA ALA A 138 -19.38 -2.25 -4.06
C ALA A 138 -18.22 -2.37 -5.08
N PRO A 139 -17.00 -2.60 -4.62
CA PRO A 139 -15.88 -2.84 -5.52
C PRO A 139 -16.09 -4.15 -6.31
N SER A 140 -15.51 -4.23 -7.50
CA SER A 140 -15.45 -5.46 -8.26
C SER A 140 -14.60 -6.52 -7.56
N THR A 141 -14.73 -7.79 -7.94
CA THR A 141 -13.95 -8.88 -7.34
C THR A 141 -12.44 -8.64 -7.42
N PHE A 142 -11.66 -9.31 -6.57
CA PHE A 142 -10.21 -9.12 -6.50
C PHE A 142 -9.52 -9.27 -7.86
N ASN A 143 -9.85 -10.31 -8.61
CA ASN A 143 -9.21 -10.59 -9.90
C ASN A 143 -9.75 -9.74 -11.07
N SER A 144 -10.82 -8.97 -10.86
CA SER A 144 -11.33 -8.07 -11.88
C SER A 144 -10.48 -6.81 -11.97
N ASN A 145 -10.15 -6.38 -13.19
CA ASN A 145 -9.57 -5.08 -13.48
C ASN A 145 -10.63 -3.99 -13.72
N ALA A 146 -11.91 -4.35 -13.66
CA ALA A 146 -12.98 -3.39 -13.83
C ALA A 146 -13.04 -2.47 -12.60
N SER A 147 -12.90 -1.18 -12.84
CA SER A 147 -13.22 -0.12 -11.89
C SER A 147 -14.29 0.77 -12.50
N VAL A 148 -14.95 1.56 -11.68
CA VAL A 148 -15.91 2.55 -12.16
C VAL A 148 -15.27 3.50 -13.17
N TRP A 149 -13.97 3.77 -13.00
CA TRP A 149 -13.22 4.68 -13.87
C TRP A 149 -12.84 4.08 -15.22
N THR A 150 -12.77 2.77 -15.32
CA THR A 150 -12.49 2.07 -16.58
C THR A 150 -13.75 1.50 -17.22
N SER A 151 -14.82 1.26 -16.46
CA SER A 151 -16.09 0.78 -16.95
C SER A 151 -16.99 1.89 -17.53
N ASP A 152 -16.85 3.11 -17.01
CA ASP A 152 -17.51 4.31 -17.53
C ASP A 152 -16.46 5.40 -17.83
N PRO A 153 -15.96 5.50 -19.06
CA PRO A 153 -14.96 6.51 -19.45
C PRO A 153 -15.40 7.94 -19.17
N SER A 154 -16.70 8.23 -19.15
CA SER A 154 -17.21 9.59 -18.84
C SER A 154 -16.99 9.99 -17.38
N GLN A 155 -16.84 9.03 -16.49
CA GLN A 155 -16.56 9.23 -15.06
C GLN A 155 -15.06 9.08 -14.73
N SER A 156 -14.26 8.63 -15.68
CA SER A 156 -12.84 8.42 -15.48
C SER A 156 -12.05 9.72 -15.67
N PRO A 157 -11.20 10.09 -14.73
CA PRO A 157 -10.26 11.18 -14.94
C PRO A 157 -9.24 10.84 -16.05
N CYS A 158 -9.08 9.54 -16.37
CA CYS A 158 -8.17 9.04 -17.40
C CYS A 158 -8.90 8.20 -18.44
N PRO A 159 -9.66 8.82 -19.37
CA PRO A 159 -10.48 8.08 -20.34
C PRO A 159 -9.65 7.23 -21.31
N MET A 160 -8.35 7.51 -21.46
CA MET A 160 -7.42 6.74 -22.30
C MET A 160 -6.81 5.54 -21.59
N ALA A 161 -6.89 5.47 -20.26
CA ALA A 161 -6.38 4.34 -19.49
C ALA A 161 -7.24 3.10 -19.72
N LYS A 162 -6.58 1.94 -19.84
CA LYS A 162 -7.23 0.65 -20.04
C LYS A 162 -7.31 -0.12 -18.74
N PRO A 163 -8.25 -1.08 -18.60
CA PRO A 163 -8.25 -1.99 -17.47
C PRO A 163 -6.88 -2.68 -17.29
N GLY A 164 -6.31 -2.59 -16.10
CA GLY A 164 -4.98 -3.11 -15.79
C GLY A 164 -3.82 -2.12 -15.95
N ASP A 165 -4.06 -0.94 -16.52
CA ASP A 165 -3.07 0.12 -16.51
C ASP A 165 -2.80 0.62 -15.09
N PHE A 166 -1.55 1.03 -14.83
CA PHE A 166 -1.20 1.60 -13.55
C PHE A 166 -1.62 3.08 -13.49
N LEU A 167 -2.43 3.38 -12.49
CA LEU A 167 -3.02 4.70 -12.35
C LEU A 167 -2.70 5.26 -10.97
N LEU A 168 -2.08 6.44 -10.93
CA LEU A 168 -1.85 7.20 -9.70
C LEU A 168 -2.87 8.33 -9.61
N ALA A 169 -4.00 8.02 -8.99
CA ALA A 169 -5.16 8.89 -8.91
C ALA A 169 -5.48 9.28 -7.46
N PRO A 170 -5.87 10.54 -7.22
CA PRO A 170 -6.37 10.96 -5.92
C PRO A 170 -7.77 10.40 -5.69
N ILE A 171 -7.97 9.69 -4.59
CA ILE A 171 -9.30 9.22 -4.18
C ILE A 171 -9.74 9.74 -2.82
N ALA A 172 -8.78 9.97 -1.95
CA ALA A 172 -9.04 10.37 -0.58
C ALA A 172 -9.21 11.89 -0.45
N LYS A 173 -9.65 12.29 0.73
CA LYS A 173 -9.88 13.67 1.13
C LYS A 173 -8.66 14.59 1.00
N PHE A 174 -7.48 14.02 0.92
CA PHE A 174 -6.21 14.74 0.77
C PHE A 174 -5.59 14.59 -0.62
N GLY A 175 -6.24 13.84 -1.51
CA GLY A 175 -5.60 13.41 -2.75
C GLY A 175 -4.41 12.47 -2.47
N ASN A 176 -3.85 11.89 -3.52
CA ASN A 176 -2.71 10.98 -3.38
C ASN A 176 -1.34 11.69 -3.25
N VAL A 177 -1.29 13.00 -3.18
CA VAL A 177 -0.06 13.78 -2.98
C VAL A 177 0.05 14.37 -1.58
N GLY A 178 -1.05 14.53 -0.85
CA GLY A 178 -1.08 15.10 0.51
C GLY A 178 -0.75 14.12 1.63
N LEU A 179 -0.21 12.94 1.33
CA LEU A 179 0.01 11.87 2.31
C LEU A 179 1.42 11.84 2.93
N ALA A 180 2.29 12.81 2.60
CA ALA A 180 3.60 12.93 3.23
C ALA A 180 3.56 13.58 4.62
N GLY A 181 2.45 14.21 4.95
CA GLY A 181 2.24 14.83 6.25
C GLY A 181 1.70 13.87 7.29
N VAL A 182 1.86 14.24 8.53
CA VAL A 182 1.39 13.48 9.69
C VAL A 182 0.43 14.33 10.52
N GLY A 183 -0.54 13.66 11.11
CA GLY A 183 -1.55 14.30 11.95
C GLY A 183 -2.52 15.14 11.13
N ASP A 184 -2.77 16.36 11.57
CA ASP A 184 -3.76 17.25 10.98
C ASP A 184 -3.37 17.85 9.63
N LEU A 185 -2.11 17.75 9.27
CA LEU A 185 -1.53 18.44 8.13
C LEU A 185 -1.26 17.45 7.00
N ALA A 186 -2.23 17.30 6.11
CA ALA A 186 -1.96 16.71 4.81
C ALA A 186 -0.89 17.57 4.10
N ALA A 187 0.31 17.05 3.94
CA ALA A 187 1.41 17.77 3.33
C ALA A 187 1.91 17.07 2.08
N VAL A 188 2.44 17.86 1.16
CA VAL A 188 3.01 17.39 -0.10
C VAL A 188 4.52 17.24 0.03
N LEU A 189 5.08 16.38 -0.79
CA LEU A 189 6.52 16.23 -0.97
C LEU A 189 6.84 16.50 -2.43
N ILE A 190 7.78 17.42 -2.68
CA ILE A 190 8.21 17.83 -4.01
C ILE A 190 9.64 17.36 -4.23
N ALA A 191 9.84 16.54 -5.26
CA ALA A 191 11.16 16.06 -5.65
C ALA A 191 12.02 17.20 -6.26
N GLN A 192 13.33 16.99 -6.39
CA GLN A 192 14.26 17.99 -6.94
C GLN A 192 13.96 18.36 -8.40
N ASN A 193 13.24 17.51 -9.12
CA ASN A 193 12.76 17.84 -10.47
C ASN A 193 11.46 18.68 -10.49
N GLY A 194 10.97 19.14 -9.33
CA GLY A 194 9.77 19.97 -9.21
C GLY A 194 8.46 19.21 -9.27
N THR A 195 8.47 17.86 -9.25
CA THR A 195 7.25 17.07 -9.34
C THR A 195 6.78 16.57 -7.99
N PHE A 196 5.44 16.42 -7.85
CA PHE A 196 4.82 15.85 -6.65
C PHE A 196 5.16 14.38 -6.49
N VAL A 197 5.50 13.97 -5.27
CA VAL A 197 5.44 12.56 -4.89
C VAL A 197 3.99 12.11 -4.84
N ARG A 198 3.71 10.95 -5.41
CA ARG A 198 2.36 10.36 -5.49
C ARG A 198 2.34 9.04 -4.74
N TYR A 199 1.21 8.77 -4.10
CA TYR A 199 1.03 7.61 -3.24
C TYR A 199 -0.07 6.71 -3.76
N LEU A 200 0.08 5.41 -3.53
CA LEU A 200 -0.93 4.40 -3.81
C LEU A 200 -0.95 3.41 -2.65
N ALA A 201 -2.12 3.21 -2.07
CA ALA A 201 -2.39 2.09 -1.18
C ALA A 201 -3.02 0.94 -1.98
N ALA A 202 -2.72 -0.29 -1.58
CA ALA A 202 -3.27 -1.48 -2.22
C ALA A 202 -3.34 -2.66 -1.23
N TYR A 203 -4.32 -3.52 -1.41
CA TYR A 203 -4.66 -4.61 -0.49
C TYR A 203 -4.51 -5.95 -1.19
N ASN A 204 -3.94 -6.93 -0.49
CA ASN A 204 -3.93 -8.29 -1.00
C ASN A 204 -5.34 -8.91 -0.99
N GLN A 205 -5.47 -10.10 -1.56
CA GLN A 205 -6.76 -10.76 -1.70
C GLN A 205 -7.44 -11.02 -0.34
N THR A 206 -6.67 -11.41 0.68
CA THR A 206 -7.20 -11.70 2.02
C THR A 206 -7.83 -10.46 2.64
N GLU A 207 -7.12 -9.35 2.63
CA GLU A 207 -7.62 -8.09 3.18
C GLU A 207 -8.77 -7.51 2.37
N PHE A 208 -8.61 -7.45 1.05
CA PHE A 208 -9.65 -6.97 0.15
C PHE A 208 -10.98 -7.73 0.30
N ASN A 209 -10.92 -9.06 0.39
CA ASN A 209 -12.13 -9.86 0.56
C ASN A 209 -12.85 -9.55 1.87
N GLN A 210 -12.13 -9.26 2.96
CA GLN A 210 -12.75 -8.82 4.20
C GLN A 210 -13.35 -7.41 4.10
N ILE A 211 -12.68 -6.48 3.42
CA ILE A 211 -13.25 -5.15 3.13
C ILE A 211 -14.56 -5.29 2.36
N LEU A 212 -14.58 -6.15 1.33
CA LEU A 212 -15.76 -6.40 0.51
C LEU A 212 -16.89 -7.06 1.32
N GLN A 213 -16.60 -8.14 2.05
CA GLN A 213 -17.58 -8.90 2.82
C GLN A 213 -18.17 -8.09 3.98
N GLY A 214 -17.32 -7.33 4.69
CA GLY A 214 -17.73 -6.44 5.76
C GLY A 214 -18.34 -5.12 5.28
N GLN A 215 -18.32 -4.89 3.96
CA GLN A 215 -18.71 -3.61 3.34
C GLN A 215 -18.00 -2.42 3.99
N PHE A 216 -16.73 -2.59 4.38
CA PHE A 216 -15.96 -1.55 5.06
C PHE A 216 -15.58 -0.40 4.12
N TYR A 217 -15.90 -0.50 2.84
CA TYR A 217 -15.86 0.60 1.89
C TYR A 217 -16.98 1.64 2.13
N LEU A 218 -17.94 1.36 3.02
CA LEU A 218 -18.97 2.29 3.48
C LEU A 218 -18.66 2.76 4.89
N ALA A 219 -18.51 4.06 5.09
CA ALA A 219 -18.19 4.65 6.39
C ALA A 219 -19.21 4.29 7.48
N ALA A 220 -20.49 4.08 7.12
CA ALA A 220 -21.55 3.68 8.06
C ALA A 220 -21.30 2.29 8.68
N ASN A 221 -20.49 1.45 8.05
CA ASN A 221 -20.18 0.11 8.53
C ASN A 221 -18.94 0.05 9.42
N LEU A 222 -18.18 1.15 9.50
CA LEU A 222 -17.02 1.21 10.39
C LEU A 222 -17.47 1.30 11.86
N PRO A 223 -16.78 0.62 12.79
CA PRO A 223 -17.18 0.51 14.19
C PRO A 223 -17.50 1.86 14.86
N GLN A 224 -16.63 2.85 14.67
CA GLN A 224 -16.73 4.17 15.28
C GLN A 224 -17.93 4.99 14.79
N ASN A 225 -18.54 4.64 13.66
CA ASN A 225 -19.70 5.33 13.09
C ASN A 225 -21.03 4.67 13.47
N LYS A 226 -21.00 3.51 14.16
CA LYS A 226 -22.20 2.83 14.66
C LYS A 226 -22.65 3.39 16.00
N LYS A 227 -23.93 3.29 16.28
CA LYS A 227 -24.52 3.67 17.59
C LYS A 227 -25.34 2.51 18.12
N PRO A 228 -24.93 1.86 19.22
CA PRO A 228 -23.67 2.05 19.95
C PRO A 228 -22.46 1.69 19.07
N VAL A 229 -21.27 2.10 19.52
CA VAL A 229 -20.01 1.76 18.83
C VAL A 229 -19.94 0.27 18.58
N GLY A 230 -19.66 -0.13 17.33
CA GLY A 230 -19.60 -1.53 16.94
C GLY A 230 -18.34 -2.25 17.44
N PRO A 231 -18.29 -3.59 17.36
CA PRO A 231 -17.09 -4.33 17.68
C PRO A 231 -15.95 -3.93 16.74
N PRO A 232 -14.69 -3.95 17.21
CA PRO A 232 -13.53 -3.69 16.37
C PRO A 232 -13.48 -4.60 15.14
N ILE A 233 -13.01 -4.07 14.03
CA ILE A 233 -12.62 -4.88 12.86
C ILE A 233 -11.37 -5.66 13.24
N VAL A 234 -11.31 -6.92 12.84
CA VAL A 234 -10.12 -7.76 12.98
C VAL A 234 -9.87 -8.44 11.65
N PHE A 235 -8.79 -8.07 10.99
CA PHE A 235 -8.39 -8.71 9.74
C PHE A 235 -7.80 -10.11 9.99
N GLN A 236 -7.88 -10.97 8.99
CA GLN A 236 -7.31 -12.32 9.04
C GLN A 236 -5.78 -12.27 8.95
N ASN A 237 -5.13 -13.26 9.55
CA ASN A 237 -3.70 -13.48 9.31
C ASN A 237 -3.44 -13.68 7.81
N GLY A 238 -2.35 -13.14 7.31
CA GLY A 238 -2.05 -13.12 5.88
C GLY A 238 -2.62 -11.90 5.15
N SER A 239 -3.38 -11.01 5.82
CA SER A 239 -3.70 -9.70 5.25
C SER A 239 -2.44 -8.87 5.05
N VAL A 240 -2.35 -8.18 3.90
CA VAL A 240 -1.21 -7.32 3.54
C VAL A 240 -1.74 -6.02 2.94
N ASP A 241 -1.44 -4.91 3.63
CA ASP A 241 -1.65 -3.54 3.16
C ASP A 241 -0.32 -2.97 2.65
N ILE A 242 -0.34 -2.37 1.48
CA ILE A 242 0.81 -1.76 0.82
C ILE A 242 0.54 -0.26 0.65
N LYS A 243 1.54 0.56 1.01
CA LYS A 243 1.57 1.97 0.60
C LYS A 243 2.86 2.23 -0.15
N SER A 244 2.77 2.66 -1.40
CA SER A 244 3.91 2.97 -2.26
C SER A 244 3.98 4.45 -2.58
N ALA A 245 5.22 4.97 -2.71
CA ALA A 245 5.51 6.35 -3.08
C ALA A 245 6.28 6.40 -4.40
N TRP A 246 5.85 7.27 -5.30
CA TRP A 246 6.30 7.36 -6.69
C TRP A 246 6.63 8.79 -7.07
N ILE A 247 7.65 8.96 -7.89
CA ILE A 247 8.02 10.23 -8.53
C ILE A 247 7.98 10.12 -10.05
N ASP A 248 7.72 11.22 -10.71
CA ASP A 248 7.98 11.36 -12.14
C ASP A 248 9.50 11.31 -12.39
N MET A 249 9.95 10.49 -13.34
CA MET A 249 11.36 10.26 -13.61
C MET A 249 11.98 11.29 -14.56
N THR A 250 11.23 12.28 -15.01
CA THR A 250 11.75 13.35 -15.85
C THR A 250 12.86 14.10 -15.13
N ASN A 251 14.04 14.17 -15.74
CA ASN A 251 15.23 14.85 -15.21
C ASN A 251 15.75 14.33 -13.85
N ILE A 252 15.41 13.09 -13.46
CA ILE A 252 15.99 12.46 -12.27
C ILE A 252 17.43 11.97 -12.58
N PRO A 253 18.42 12.29 -11.74
CA PRO A 253 19.77 11.75 -11.89
C PRO A 253 19.79 10.23 -11.74
N ASN A 254 20.63 9.55 -12.54
CA ASN A 254 20.83 8.09 -12.46
C ASN A 254 19.54 7.26 -12.45
N PRO A 255 18.63 7.42 -13.43
CA PRO A 255 17.32 6.78 -13.42
C PRO A 255 17.39 5.25 -13.42
N SER A 256 18.51 4.65 -13.86
CA SER A 256 18.74 3.19 -13.83
C SER A 256 18.85 2.59 -12.42
N ARG A 257 18.97 3.42 -11.40
CA ARG A 257 19.00 2.99 -9.98
C ARG A 257 17.60 2.90 -9.35
N TYR A 258 16.57 3.28 -10.09
CA TYR A 258 15.18 3.22 -9.66
C TYR A 258 14.44 2.11 -10.40
N TYR A 259 13.57 1.41 -9.68
CA TYR A 259 12.54 0.64 -10.35
C TYR A 259 11.56 1.60 -10.99
N THR A 260 11.34 1.44 -12.29
CA THR A 260 10.49 2.35 -13.07
C THR A 260 9.42 1.61 -13.84
N ARG A 261 8.28 2.27 -14.03
CA ARG A 261 7.20 1.79 -14.88
C ARG A 261 6.40 2.94 -15.49
N PRO A 262 5.67 2.71 -16.60
CA PRO A 262 4.69 3.66 -17.08
C PRO A 262 3.46 3.72 -16.16
N ALA A 263 2.96 4.93 -15.91
CA ALA A 263 1.75 5.19 -15.12
C ALA A 263 0.93 6.33 -15.73
N TRP A 264 -0.38 6.24 -15.64
CA TRP A 264 -1.26 7.38 -15.86
C TRP A 264 -1.31 8.24 -14.60
N LEU A 265 -1.06 9.53 -14.74
CA LEU A 265 -1.05 10.46 -13.61
C LEU A 265 -2.27 11.36 -13.67
N VAL A 266 -3.07 11.34 -12.62
CA VAL A 266 -4.13 12.33 -12.44
C VAL A 266 -3.56 13.52 -11.69
N ASP A 267 -3.66 14.70 -12.27
CA ASP A 267 -3.26 15.92 -11.59
C ASP A 267 -4.20 16.17 -10.40
N PRO A 268 -3.67 16.30 -9.18
CA PRO A 268 -4.51 16.39 -7.99
C PRO A 268 -5.24 17.71 -7.83
N ILE A 269 -4.83 18.75 -8.56
CA ILE A 269 -5.41 20.09 -8.51
C ILE A 269 -6.51 20.24 -9.56
N SER A 270 -6.18 19.93 -10.81
CA SER A 270 -7.12 20.05 -11.92
C SER A 270 -8.01 18.82 -12.12
N GLY A 271 -7.66 17.68 -11.56
CA GLY A 271 -8.32 16.39 -11.78
C GLY A 271 -8.11 15.83 -13.18
N GLN A 272 -7.26 16.44 -14.00
CA GLN A 272 -7.01 15.99 -15.37
C GLN A 272 -5.93 14.90 -15.41
N CYS A 273 -6.11 13.96 -16.33
CA CYS A 273 -5.15 12.91 -16.58
C CYS A 273 -4.04 13.37 -17.54
N SER A 274 -2.83 12.82 -17.36
CA SER A 274 -1.75 12.94 -18.33
C SER A 274 -2.21 12.44 -19.70
N GLN A 275 -1.72 13.07 -20.79
CA GLN A 275 -2.12 12.71 -22.16
C GLN A 275 -1.57 11.35 -22.61
N THR A 276 -0.46 10.92 -21.98
CA THR A 276 0.21 9.63 -22.19
C THR A 276 0.70 9.10 -20.85
N PRO A 277 0.98 7.79 -20.75
CA PRO A 277 1.66 7.25 -19.57
C PRO A 277 3.02 7.93 -19.35
N VAL A 278 3.30 8.28 -18.11
CA VAL A 278 4.54 8.90 -17.66
C VAL A 278 5.41 7.83 -17.01
N SER A 279 6.73 7.86 -17.21
CA SER A 279 7.64 6.99 -16.47
C SER A 279 7.73 7.45 -15.02
N VAL A 280 7.32 6.58 -14.08
CA VAL A 280 7.43 6.84 -12.64
C VAL A 280 8.42 5.90 -11.99
N GLY A 281 9.10 6.39 -10.94
CA GLY A 281 10.07 5.63 -10.15
C GLY A 281 9.59 5.41 -8.72
N LEU A 282 9.76 4.20 -8.21
CA LEU A 282 9.44 3.85 -6.82
C LEU A 282 10.50 4.48 -5.89
N VAL A 283 10.07 5.26 -4.90
CA VAL A 283 10.95 5.91 -3.92
C VAL A 283 10.71 5.46 -2.49
N GLY A 284 9.56 4.86 -2.20
CA GLY A 284 9.23 4.35 -0.87
C GLY A 284 8.18 3.25 -0.94
N LEU A 285 8.25 2.29 -0.01
CA LEU A 285 7.30 1.19 0.11
C LEU A 285 7.08 0.81 1.57
N HIS A 286 5.85 0.90 2.05
CA HIS A 286 5.39 0.25 3.26
C HIS A 286 4.80 -1.10 2.94
N ILE A 287 5.11 -2.08 3.77
CA ILE A 287 4.51 -3.41 3.78
C ILE A 287 3.99 -3.65 5.19
N VAL A 288 2.69 -3.72 5.33
CA VAL A 288 2.02 -3.95 6.61
C VAL A 288 1.34 -5.31 6.54
N GLN A 289 1.82 -6.27 7.34
CA GLN A 289 1.36 -7.65 7.26
C GLN A 289 0.87 -8.14 8.60
N LYS A 290 -0.33 -8.73 8.63
CA LYS A 290 -0.89 -9.36 9.81
C LYS A 290 -0.46 -10.81 9.90
N THR A 291 0.15 -11.18 11.03
CA THR A 291 0.63 -12.53 11.29
C THR A 291 0.04 -13.10 12.55
N ALA A 292 0.12 -14.43 12.72
CA ALA A 292 -0.41 -15.10 13.90
C ALA A 292 0.33 -14.68 15.19
N SER A 293 1.64 -14.47 15.10
CA SER A 293 2.45 -14.05 16.25
C SER A 293 2.44 -12.55 16.49
N ARG A 294 1.95 -11.76 15.53
CA ARG A 294 1.89 -10.29 15.59
C ARG A 294 0.53 -9.77 15.11
N PRO A 295 -0.51 -9.94 15.94
CA PRO A 295 -1.88 -9.56 15.60
C PRO A 295 -2.08 -8.05 15.42
N GLN A 296 -1.13 -7.20 15.85
CA GLN A 296 -1.10 -5.76 15.56
C GLN A 296 -0.21 -5.44 14.37
N TRP A 297 0.03 -6.42 13.51
CA TRP A 297 0.77 -6.37 12.28
C TRP A 297 2.30 -6.22 12.46
N ILE A 298 3.03 -6.55 11.42
CA ILE A 298 4.45 -6.21 11.24
C ILE A 298 4.50 -5.09 10.20
N TRP A 299 5.17 -4.00 10.56
CA TRP A 299 5.24 -2.77 9.79
C TRP A 299 6.66 -2.61 9.23
N SER A 300 6.83 -2.87 7.95
CA SER A 300 8.11 -2.78 7.26
C SER A 300 8.14 -1.56 6.37
N THR A 301 9.24 -0.82 6.36
CA THR A 301 9.35 0.40 5.57
C THR A 301 10.66 0.44 4.80
N PHE A 302 10.54 0.60 3.48
CA PHE A 302 11.65 0.61 2.53
C PHE A 302 11.74 1.95 1.81
N GLU A 303 12.97 2.33 1.47
CA GLU A 303 13.28 3.52 0.68
C GLU A 303 14.28 3.22 -0.41
N GLN A 304 14.23 4.03 -1.47
CA GLN A 304 15.32 4.10 -2.43
C GLN A 304 16.51 4.86 -1.81
N ILE A 305 17.74 4.37 -1.96
CA ILE A 305 18.92 4.88 -1.24
C ILE A 305 19.36 6.29 -1.65
N ASP A 306 18.96 6.75 -2.84
CA ASP A 306 19.27 8.09 -3.34
C ASP A 306 18.18 9.12 -2.99
N ASN A 307 17.24 8.80 -2.10
CA ASN A 307 16.21 9.75 -1.69
C ASN A 307 16.81 10.98 -1.00
N VAL A 308 17.73 10.75 -0.06
CA VAL A 308 18.39 11.79 0.73
C VAL A 308 19.85 11.43 1.01
N PRO A 309 20.68 12.40 1.36
CA PRO A 309 22.05 12.14 1.77
C PRO A 309 22.13 11.13 2.93
N PRO A 310 23.19 10.31 2.96
CA PRO A 310 23.43 9.42 4.10
C PRO A 310 23.71 10.22 5.37
N PRO A 311 23.54 9.61 6.56
CA PRO A 311 23.90 10.24 7.82
C PRO A 311 25.37 10.71 7.82
N GLY A 312 25.60 11.92 8.31
CA GLY A 312 26.94 12.53 8.32
C GLY A 312 27.38 13.17 7.00
N PHE A 313 26.51 13.21 6.00
CA PHE A 313 26.78 13.96 4.78
C PHE A 313 27.07 15.44 5.13
N VAL A 314 28.20 15.94 4.64
CA VAL A 314 28.59 17.35 4.76
C VAL A 314 28.47 17.98 3.38
N PRO A 315 27.53 18.92 3.21
CA PRO A 315 27.45 19.66 1.94
C PRO A 315 28.76 20.33 1.60
N PRO A 316 29.15 20.38 0.31
CA PRO A 316 30.34 21.11 -0.09
C PRO A 316 30.18 22.61 0.21
N THR A 317 31.26 23.23 0.68
CA THR A 317 31.26 24.67 0.98
C THR A 317 31.33 25.48 -0.33
N PRO A 318 30.46 26.49 -0.52
CA PRO A 318 30.57 27.38 -1.68
C PRO A 318 31.98 27.96 -1.84
N PRO A 319 32.51 28.14 -3.07
CA PRO A 319 31.80 28.11 -4.34
C PRO A 319 31.71 26.74 -5.02
N ASN A 320 32.05 25.64 -4.35
CA ASN A 320 32.03 24.32 -4.95
C ASN A 320 30.59 23.87 -5.16
N PRO A 321 30.20 23.44 -6.39
CA PRO A 321 28.87 22.89 -6.64
C PRO A 321 28.69 21.58 -5.90
N PRO A 322 27.43 21.17 -5.60
CA PRO A 322 27.15 19.85 -5.08
C PRO A 322 27.72 18.76 -6.00
N THR A 323 28.39 17.80 -5.42
CA THR A 323 28.95 16.65 -6.17
C THR A 323 27.90 15.57 -6.43
N GLN A 324 26.79 15.63 -5.73
CA GLN A 324 25.69 14.69 -5.85
C GLN A 324 24.36 15.40 -5.52
N THR A 325 23.35 15.15 -6.35
CA THR A 325 21.97 15.50 -6.06
C THR A 325 21.18 14.23 -5.70
N PHE A 326 20.19 14.38 -4.82
CA PHE A 326 19.33 13.30 -4.36
C PHE A 326 17.89 13.57 -4.81
N THR A 327 17.01 12.62 -4.65
CA THR A 327 15.59 12.80 -5.02
C THR A 327 14.95 13.99 -4.28
N PHE A 328 15.27 14.13 -2.98
CA PHE A 328 14.68 15.13 -2.08
C PHE A 328 15.70 16.07 -1.43
N ASN A 329 16.87 16.18 -2.01
CA ASN A 329 17.93 17.06 -1.52
C ASN A 329 18.86 17.46 -2.66
N ASP A 330 19.18 18.75 -2.77
CA ASP A 330 20.04 19.30 -3.83
C ASP A 330 21.54 19.19 -3.52
N GLY A 331 21.89 18.55 -2.42
CA GLY A 331 23.27 18.42 -1.97
C GLY A 331 23.79 19.61 -1.13
N THR A 332 22.97 20.61 -0.88
CA THR A 332 23.38 21.85 -0.16
C THR A 332 22.68 22.05 1.18
N ALA A 333 21.63 21.27 1.48
CA ALA A 333 20.63 21.65 2.47
C ALA A 333 20.98 21.35 3.91
N THR A 334 20.47 22.21 4.79
CA THR A 334 20.22 21.90 6.20
C THR A 334 18.99 21.01 6.35
N PRO A 335 18.95 20.15 7.38
CA PRO A 335 17.77 19.35 7.67
C PRO A 335 16.53 20.21 7.83
N MET A 336 15.41 19.78 7.24
CA MET A 336 14.14 20.46 7.44
C MET A 336 13.56 20.14 8.83
N PRO A 337 12.84 21.09 9.44
CA PRO A 337 12.14 20.84 10.70
C PRO A 337 11.05 19.77 10.50
N GLY A 338 10.66 19.12 11.59
CA GLY A 338 9.65 18.06 11.60
C GLY A 338 8.21 18.50 11.35
N SER A 339 7.98 19.75 11.00
CA SER A 339 6.68 20.26 10.58
C SER A 339 6.78 20.82 9.18
N PRO A 340 5.78 20.57 8.31
CA PRO A 340 5.80 21.09 6.96
C PRO A 340 5.71 22.63 7.01
N PRO A 341 6.53 23.35 6.21
CA PRO A 341 6.29 24.77 5.95
C PRO A 341 4.89 24.97 5.35
N ALA A 342 4.33 26.17 5.55
CA ALA A 342 2.96 26.49 5.15
C ALA A 342 2.67 26.16 3.67
N ASP A 343 3.63 26.40 2.78
CA ASP A 343 3.50 26.17 1.35
C ASP A 343 3.39 24.70 0.97
N PHE A 344 3.80 23.79 1.85
CA PHE A 344 3.71 22.34 1.64
C PHE A 344 2.44 21.73 2.25
N ILE A 345 1.63 22.49 2.96
CA ILE A 345 0.33 22.02 3.43
C ILE A 345 -0.62 21.96 2.25
N TRP A 346 -1.29 20.83 2.07
CA TRP A 346 -2.13 20.57 0.90
C TRP A 346 -3.16 21.67 0.61
N SER A 347 -3.80 22.22 1.62
CA SER A 347 -4.79 23.29 1.43
C SER A 347 -4.18 24.55 0.81
N ASN A 348 -2.92 24.84 1.09
CA ASN A 348 -2.21 25.97 0.53
C ASN A 348 -1.59 25.60 -0.83
N ALA A 349 -0.91 24.45 -0.92
CA ALA A 349 -0.32 23.96 -2.15
C ALA A 349 -1.34 23.79 -3.29
N SER A 350 -2.55 23.29 -2.98
CA SER A 350 -3.62 23.08 -3.97
C SER A 350 -4.32 24.37 -4.42
N SER A 351 -4.19 25.46 -3.66
CA SER A 351 -4.74 26.77 -4.00
C SER A 351 -3.71 27.76 -4.56
N ALA A 352 -2.42 27.38 -4.53
CA ALA A 352 -1.34 28.23 -4.99
C ALA A 352 -1.36 28.36 -6.54
N THR A 353 -0.96 29.52 -7.04
CA THR A 353 -0.80 29.75 -8.48
C THR A 353 0.44 29.07 -9.06
N SER A 354 1.36 28.66 -8.20
CA SER A 354 2.58 27.91 -8.53
C SER A 354 2.78 26.77 -7.52
N PRO A 355 3.28 25.61 -7.95
CA PRO A 355 3.59 24.54 -7.02
C PRO A 355 4.66 24.99 -6.01
N PRO A 356 4.72 24.39 -4.82
CA PRO A 356 5.79 24.62 -3.87
C PRO A 356 7.16 24.27 -4.49
N PRO A 357 8.25 24.91 -4.02
CA PRO A 357 9.59 24.60 -4.50
C PRO A 357 10.00 23.18 -4.12
N PRO A 358 11.02 22.59 -4.78
CA PRO A 358 11.61 21.33 -4.36
C PRO A 358 12.05 21.36 -2.89
N VAL A 359 11.85 20.22 -2.20
CA VAL A 359 12.24 20.11 -0.79
C VAL A 359 13.74 19.83 -0.65
N ASN A 360 14.35 20.35 0.42
CA ASN A 360 15.70 19.99 0.83
C ASN A 360 15.66 19.26 2.16
N ILE A 361 15.76 17.92 2.13
CA ILE A 361 15.60 17.07 3.30
C ILE A 361 16.87 16.27 3.54
N GLN A 362 17.23 16.08 4.79
CA GLN A 362 18.25 15.15 5.25
C GLN A 362 17.65 14.23 6.30
N ARG A 363 18.11 12.98 6.35
CA ARG A 363 17.74 12.04 7.41
C ARG A 363 18.34 12.51 8.73
N ILE A 364 17.49 12.80 9.71
CA ILE A 364 17.90 13.28 11.03
C ILE A 364 18.39 12.13 11.90
N LYS A 365 17.71 10.98 11.83
CA LYS A 365 18.07 9.81 12.63
C LYS A 365 18.64 8.69 11.76
N PRO A 366 19.78 8.11 12.15
CA PRO A 366 20.39 7.01 11.39
C PRO A 366 19.55 5.76 11.48
N ILE A 367 19.58 4.94 10.43
CA ILE A 367 19.06 3.59 10.43
C ILE A 367 19.82 2.78 11.47
N ASN A 368 19.13 1.89 12.19
CA ASN A 368 19.74 1.04 13.20
C ASN A 368 20.89 0.19 12.61
N SER A 369 21.99 0.04 13.33
CA SER A 369 23.17 -0.68 12.83
C SER A 369 22.90 -2.15 12.49
N SER A 370 22.02 -2.84 13.23
CA SER A 370 21.59 -4.21 12.90
C SER A 370 20.81 -4.23 11.57
N THR A 371 19.92 -3.25 11.37
CA THR A 371 19.17 -3.10 10.12
C THR A 371 20.10 -2.79 8.94
N VAL A 372 21.10 -1.93 9.14
CA VAL A 372 22.16 -1.65 8.13
C VAL A 372 22.91 -2.93 7.76
N SER A 373 23.24 -3.76 8.75
CA SER A 373 23.92 -5.04 8.49
C SER A 373 23.04 -5.99 7.68
N THR A 374 21.75 -6.11 8.03
CA THR A 374 20.79 -6.93 7.28
C THR A 374 20.58 -6.39 5.85
N ASN A 375 20.50 -5.07 5.68
CA ASN A 375 20.48 -4.43 4.37
C ASN A 375 21.68 -4.84 3.52
N GLY A 376 22.90 -4.79 4.10
CA GLY A 376 24.12 -5.17 3.40
C GLY A 376 24.12 -6.59 2.87
N LEU A 377 23.54 -7.54 3.61
CA LEU A 377 23.39 -8.94 3.17
C LEU A 377 22.46 -9.05 1.96
N TRP A 378 21.27 -8.46 2.05
CA TRP A 378 20.26 -8.52 0.99
C TRP A 378 20.66 -7.73 -0.25
N GLN A 379 21.19 -6.53 -0.09
CA GLN A 379 21.69 -5.71 -1.19
C GLN A 379 22.83 -6.38 -1.93
N SER A 380 23.74 -7.08 -1.21
CA SER A 380 24.85 -7.82 -1.83
C SER A 380 24.33 -9.00 -2.68
N ALA A 381 23.34 -9.75 -2.18
CA ALA A 381 22.70 -10.82 -2.91
C ALA A 381 21.96 -10.31 -4.17
N LEU A 382 21.23 -9.21 -4.05
CA LEU A 382 20.51 -8.56 -5.15
C LEU A 382 21.48 -7.98 -6.19
N LYS A 383 22.62 -7.43 -5.74
CA LYS A 383 23.69 -6.94 -6.61
C LYS A 383 24.33 -8.07 -7.42
N ALA A 384 24.51 -9.23 -6.82
CA ALA A 384 25.03 -10.41 -7.53
C ALA A 384 24.10 -10.88 -8.67
N GLN A 385 22.81 -10.54 -8.59
CA GLN A 385 21.82 -10.76 -9.65
C GLN A 385 21.69 -9.58 -10.63
N ASN A 386 22.45 -8.50 -10.46
CA ASN A 386 22.28 -7.22 -11.18
C ASN A 386 20.86 -6.65 -11.08
N SER A 387 20.20 -6.89 -9.94
CA SER A 387 18.83 -6.42 -9.70
C SER A 387 18.82 -4.95 -9.30
N VAL A 388 17.85 -4.17 -9.80
CA VAL A 388 17.61 -2.79 -9.38
C VAL A 388 17.30 -2.67 -7.88
N TRP A 389 16.80 -3.74 -7.28
CA TRP A 389 16.43 -3.79 -5.87
C TRP A 389 17.63 -3.68 -4.91
N GLN A 390 18.87 -3.80 -5.40
CA GLN A 390 20.10 -3.49 -4.64
C GLN A 390 20.16 -2.02 -4.20
N PHE A 391 19.40 -1.14 -4.85
CA PHE A 391 19.35 0.30 -4.54
C PHE A 391 18.19 0.68 -3.62
N TYR A 392 17.59 -0.30 -2.94
CA TYR A 392 16.57 -0.11 -1.91
C TYR A 392 17.12 -0.56 -0.57
N GLN A 393 16.60 0.02 0.50
CA GLN A 393 17.00 -0.31 1.86
C GLN A 393 15.78 -0.36 2.79
N LEU A 394 15.77 -1.33 3.67
CA LEU A 394 14.87 -1.33 4.82
C LEU A 394 15.32 -0.23 5.77
N THR A 395 14.42 0.64 6.17
CA THR A 395 14.74 1.70 7.12
C THR A 395 14.35 1.33 8.53
N MET A 396 13.27 0.55 8.68
CA MET A 396 12.80 0.06 9.97
C MET A 396 11.81 -1.12 9.77
N THR A 397 11.81 -2.04 10.73
CA THR A 397 10.71 -2.98 10.98
C THR A 397 10.12 -2.70 12.35
N GLN A 398 8.89 -2.23 12.42
CA GLN A 398 8.17 -2.05 13.68
C GLN A 398 7.24 -3.24 13.91
N ARG A 399 7.14 -3.67 15.18
CA ARG A 399 6.38 -4.84 15.58
C ARG A 399 5.80 -4.67 16.97
N PRO A 400 4.62 -5.25 17.25
CA PRO A 400 4.05 -5.28 18.59
C PRO A 400 4.80 -6.26 19.51
N VAL A 401 4.59 -6.10 20.81
CA VAL A 401 5.10 -7.04 21.83
C VAL A 401 4.35 -8.37 21.70
N PRO A 402 5.02 -9.51 21.86
CA PRO A 402 4.37 -10.83 21.92
C PRO A 402 3.25 -10.88 22.96
N GLY A 403 2.16 -11.54 22.64
CA GLY A 403 1.01 -11.73 23.53
C GLY A 403 -0.07 -10.64 23.47
N SER A 404 0.13 -9.57 22.69
CA SER A 404 -0.96 -8.64 22.40
C SER A 404 -1.99 -9.27 21.45
N THR A 405 -3.27 -9.07 21.74
CA THR A 405 -4.36 -9.65 20.94
C THR A 405 -5.16 -8.58 20.22
N PRO A 406 -5.80 -8.88 19.06
CA PRO A 406 -6.64 -7.93 18.35
C PRO A 406 -7.84 -7.42 19.16
N ALA A 407 -8.44 -8.29 20.00
CA ALA A 407 -9.58 -7.97 20.85
C ALA A 407 -9.21 -7.07 22.03
N ASN A 408 -7.97 -7.15 22.47
CA ASN A 408 -7.39 -6.29 23.47
C ASN A 408 -5.97 -5.95 23.01
N PRO A 409 -5.85 -5.03 22.06
CA PRO A 409 -4.56 -4.69 21.47
C PRO A 409 -3.55 -4.20 22.50
N GLY A 410 -3.99 -4.00 23.74
CA GLY A 410 -3.14 -3.53 24.82
C GLY A 410 -2.60 -2.13 24.55
N THR A 411 -1.93 -1.54 25.50
CA THR A 411 -1.05 -0.41 25.19
C THR A 411 0.10 -0.99 24.37
N PRO A 412 0.21 -0.68 23.08
CA PRO A 412 1.24 -1.26 22.24
C PRO A 412 2.59 -0.83 22.80
N ASN A 413 3.32 -1.79 23.33
CA ASN A 413 4.67 -1.53 23.80
C ASN A 413 5.60 -1.69 22.60
N PHE A 414 5.81 -0.60 21.87
CA PHE A 414 6.67 -0.58 20.71
C PHE A 414 8.10 -0.39 21.14
N SER A 415 8.83 -1.48 21.26
CA SER A 415 10.26 -1.38 21.31
C SER A 415 10.80 -1.13 19.91
N PHE A 416 11.22 0.09 19.65
CA PHE A 416 12.10 0.35 18.53
C PHE A 416 13.35 -0.52 18.62
N PRO A 417 13.81 -1.08 17.51
CA PRO A 417 15.10 -1.74 17.49
C PRO A 417 16.19 -0.79 18.00
N GLY A 418 16.78 -1.09 19.16
CA GLY A 418 18.04 -0.53 19.61
C GLY A 418 18.06 0.88 20.16
N THR A 419 16.96 1.62 20.18
CA THR A 419 16.89 2.94 20.82
C THR A 419 15.66 2.99 21.70
N GLY A 420 15.77 3.57 22.88
CA GLY A 420 14.62 3.72 23.78
C GLY A 420 13.42 4.36 23.05
N ALA A 421 12.24 4.15 23.58
CA ALA A 421 10.92 4.50 23.04
C ALA A 421 10.73 5.97 22.56
N THR A 422 11.74 6.79 22.64
CA THR A 422 11.72 8.23 22.37
C THR A 422 12.28 8.62 21.02
N SER A 423 12.78 7.69 20.20
CA SER A 423 13.36 8.05 18.93
C SER A 423 12.37 7.97 17.79
N ALA A 424 11.93 9.12 17.36
CA ALA A 424 11.23 9.30 16.12
C ALA A 424 12.04 8.69 14.95
N PHE A 425 11.39 7.89 14.14
CA PHE A 425 11.97 7.36 12.91
C PHE A 425 10.90 7.41 11.81
N ALA A 426 11.23 8.02 10.69
CA ALA A 426 10.31 8.21 9.58
C ALA A 426 10.92 7.72 8.28
N ASN A 427 10.09 7.22 7.39
CA ASN A 427 10.42 7.04 5.99
C ASN A 427 10.40 8.41 5.30
N ILE A 428 11.50 8.75 4.63
CA ILE A 428 11.63 10.08 4.01
C ILE A 428 10.58 10.31 2.91
N ALA A 429 10.26 9.29 2.14
CA ALA A 429 9.29 9.42 1.05
C ALA A 429 7.83 9.33 1.51
N LEU A 430 7.56 8.77 2.69
CA LEU A 430 6.21 8.43 3.16
C LEU A 430 5.76 9.23 4.39
N GLU A 431 6.70 9.61 5.30
CA GLU A 431 6.45 10.43 6.49
C GLU A 431 7.49 11.56 6.63
N THR A 432 7.79 12.26 5.57
CA THR A 432 8.85 13.27 5.46
C THR A 432 8.89 14.28 6.60
N TRP A 433 7.74 14.81 6.96
CA TRP A 433 7.59 15.96 7.83
C TRP A 433 7.60 15.62 9.32
N ASP A 434 7.79 14.33 9.65
CA ASP A 434 7.64 13.86 11.03
C ASP A 434 8.96 13.40 11.67
N GLN A 435 10.09 13.76 11.08
CA GLN A 435 11.41 13.26 11.51
C GLN A 435 11.83 13.68 12.93
N THR A 436 11.31 14.78 13.45
CA THR A 436 11.64 15.30 14.78
C THR A 436 10.59 15.03 15.84
N ASN A 437 9.40 14.62 15.42
CA ASN A 437 8.30 14.40 16.33
C ASN A 437 8.45 13.03 17.03
N ILE A 438 8.20 12.97 18.34
CA ILE A 438 8.11 11.72 19.11
C ILE A 438 6.96 10.81 18.64
N ARG A 439 6.04 11.35 17.85
CA ARG A 439 4.91 10.64 17.25
C ARG A 439 5.31 9.72 16.10
N THR A 440 6.56 9.75 15.67
CA THR A 440 7.04 8.98 14.55
C THR A 440 7.33 7.53 14.93
N GLY A 441 6.87 6.72 14.10
CA GLY A 441 6.79 5.29 14.22
C GLY A 441 5.38 4.90 13.86
N CYS A 442 5.22 3.90 13.00
CA CYS A 442 3.94 3.49 12.45
C CYS A 442 2.83 3.46 13.51
N MET A 443 3.11 2.81 14.62
CA MET A 443 2.10 2.56 15.63
C MET A 443 1.75 3.78 16.49
N ASN A 444 2.62 4.77 16.61
CA ASN A 444 2.28 5.98 17.37
C ASN A 444 1.09 6.73 16.75
N CYS A 445 0.96 6.64 15.42
CA CYS A 445 -0.16 7.17 14.68
C CYS A 445 -1.31 6.15 14.55
N HIS A 446 -0.96 4.89 14.26
CA HIS A 446 -1.94 3.86 13.94
C HIS A 446 -2.68 3.31 15.15
N THR A 447 -2.16 3.46 16.39
CA THR A 447 -2.91 3.15 17.63
C THR A 447 -4.20 3.94 17.78
N ALA A 448 -4.28 5.13 17.24
CA ALA A 448 -5.48 5.95 17.32
C ALA A 448 -6.69 5.33 16.58
N ILE A 449 -6.47 4.35 15.71
CA ILE A 449 -7.52 3.69 14.91
C ILE A 449 -7.58 2.17 15.17
N GLN A 450 -7.38 1.75 16.41
CA GLN A 450 -7.45 0.34 16.83
C GLN A 450 -8.77 -0.33 16.44
N SER A 451 -9.87 0.42 16.44
CA SER A 451 -11.19 -0.09 16.04
C SER A 451 -11.25 -0.58 14.59
N ASN A 452 -10.36 -0.12 13.74
CA ASN A 452 -10.21 -0.56 12.35
C ASN A 452 -8.98 -1.44 12.17
N ASP A 453 -8.59 -2.16 13.21
CA ASP A 453 -7.38 -3.00 13.22
C ASP A 453 -6.12 -2.21 12.82
N PHE A 454 -5.99 -0.99 13.31
CA PHE A 454 -4.88 -0.06 13.07
C PHE A 454 -4.77 0.52 11.65
N LEU A 455 -5.73 0.29 10.75
CA LEU A 455 -5.66 0.76 9.37
C LEU A 455 -6.44 2.06 9.15
N TRP A 456 -5.71 3.14 8.86
CA TRP A 456 -6.29 4.43 8.49
C TRP A 456 -6.98 4.41 7.12
N SER A 457 -6.56 3.52 6.22
CA SER A 457 -7.10 3.37 4.88
C SER A 457 -8.63 3.25 4.87
N LEU A 458 -9.20 2.48 5.79
CA LEU A 458 -10.66 2.37 5.93
C LEU A 458 -11.30 3.69 6.33
N GLN A 459 -10.76 4.34 7.38
CA GLN A 459 -11.32 5.58 7.90
C GLN A 459 -11.23 6.74 6.91
N MET A 460 -10.16 6.78 6.14
CA MET A 460 -9.91 7.87 5.19
C MET A 460 -10.68 7.71 3.89
N ASN A 461 -10.88 6.48 3.42
CA ASN A 461 -11.38 6.21 2.07
C ASN A 461 -12.83 5.72 2.02
N ALA A 462 -13.37 5.13 3.12
CA ALA A 462 -14.74 4.65 3.13
C ALA A 462 -15.74 5.76 2.77
N PHE A 463 -16.66 5.44 1.86
CA PHE A 463 -17.66 6.37 1.37
C PHE A 463 -18.60 6.81 2.50
N ALA A 464 -18.68 8.12 2.71
CA ALA A 464 -19.70 8.76 3.52
C ALA A 464 -20.57 9.62 2.61
N PRO A 465 -21.89 9.42 2.55
CA PRO A 465 -22.78 10.30 1.81
C PRO A 465 -22.53 11.75 2.21
N PRO A 466 -22.63 12.71 1.28
CA PRO A 466 -22.51 14.12 1.61
C PRO A 466 -23.50 14.45 2.70
N GLN A 467 -23.00 14.92 3.85
CA GLN A 467 -23.87 15.50 4.85
C GLN A 467 -24.44 16.77 4.23
N ILE A 468 -25.76 16.87 4.10
CA ILE A 468 -26.43 18.10 3.70
C ILE A 468 -26.21 19.10 4.85
N SER A 469 -25.11 19.83 4.79
CA SER A 469 -24.83 20.89 5.75
C SER A 469 -24.78 22.20 5.00
N PHE A 470 -25.70 23.09 5.35
CA PHE A 470 -25.76 24.48 4.86
C PHE A 470 -24.66 25.37 5.47
N ALA A 471 -23.58 24.81 5.98
CA ALA A 471 -22.48 25.54 6.61
C ALA A 471 -21.20 25.48 5.78
N PRO A 472 -20.41 26.58 5.70
CA PRO A 472 -19.21 26.63 4.87
C PRO A 472 -18.16 25.63 5.36
N THR A 473 -17.56 24.96 4.41
CA THR A 473 -16.35 24.11 4.44
C THR A 473 -15.74 23.81 5.82
N ARG A 474 -16.43 23.01 6.63
CA ARG A 474 -15.80 22.41 7.81
C ARG A 474 -15.03 21.16 7.38
N PRO A 475 -13.91 20.84 8.01
CA PRO A 475 -13.20 19.59 7.78
C PRO A 475 -14.16 18.41 7.86
N SER A 476 -13.95 17.39 7.02
CA SER A 476 -14.83 16.21 7.01
C SER A 476 -14.89 15.55 8.39
N PRO A 477 -15.94 14.79 8.70
CA PRO A 477 -16.05 14.10 10.00
C PRO A 477 -14.81 13.26 10.32
N ALA A 478 -14.21 12.59 9.32
CA ALA A 478 -13.01 11.80 9.52
C ALA A 478 -11.78 12.66 9.87
N VAL A 479 -11.62 13.81 9.23
CA VAL A 479 -10.53 14.75 9.57
C VAL A 479 -10.73 15.34 10.96
N ARG A 480 -11.96 15.67 11.34
CA ARG A 480 -12.26 16.13 12.72
C ARG A 480 -12.01 15.04 13.74
N GLN A 481 -12.42 13.81 13.46
CA GLN A 481 -12.17 12.66 14.35
C GLN A 481 -10.70 12.35 14.46
N LEU A 482 -9.94 12.40 13.36
CA LEU A 482 -8.49 12.31 13.38
C LEU A 482 -7.86 13.38 14.26
N ARG A 483 -8.33 14.63 14.13
CA ARG A 483 -7.88 15.75 14.98
C ARG A 483 -8.20 15.50 16.46
N SER A 484 -9.44 15.11 16.77
CA SER A 484 -9.85 14.82 18.15
C SER A 484 -9.03 13.68 18.75
N LEU A 485 -8.92 12.56 18.05
CA LEU A 485 -8.15 11.39 18.52
C LEU A 485 -6.67 11.72 18.71
N LEU A 486 -6.08 12.52 17.82
CA LEU A 486 -4.70 12.95 17.94
C LEU A 486 -4.51 13.96 19.07
N SER A 487 -5.48 14.87 19.30
CA SER A 487 -5.41 15.84 20.42
C SER A 487 -5.60 15.19 21.79
N GLU A 488 -6.49 14.21 21.91
CA GLU A 488 -6.77 13.50 23.18
C GLU A 488 -5.64 12.58 23.63
N GLN A 489 -4.85 12.05 22.70
CA GLN A 489 -3.71 11.16 23.03
C GLN A 489 -2.44 11.92 23.43
N PHE A 490 -2.42 13.23 23.31
CA PHE A 490 -1.18 14.03 23.46
C PHE A 490 -1.31 15.16 24.47
N HIS A 491 -2.39 15.16 25.27
CA HIS A 491 -2.51 15.85 26.54
C HIS A 491 -2.30 14.84 27.67
#